data_94fb2c2f0e1536f83fbdff107092fe12
#
_entry.id   94fb2c2f0e1536f83fbdff107092fe12
#
_cell.length_a   1.000
_cell.length_b   1.000
_cell.length_c   1.000
_cell.angle_alpha   90.00
_cell.angle_beta   90.00
_cell.angle_gamma   90.00
#
_symmetry.space_group_name_H-M   'P 1'
#
loop_
_entity.id
_entity.type
_entity.pdbx_description
1 polymer ?
#
loop_
_entity_poly.entity_id
_entity_poly.type
_entity_poly.pdbx_seq_one_letter_code
_entity_poly.pdbx_strand_id
1 'polypeptide(L)'
;YVAKQRGLKMSEERRVAEGSRDVPLERIEVKIANVESKFASAVSEAGYVTLEGRVKDGIPHLTKVGGFDVDVSLEGSVILCRQVDQPGMIGTVGNILGEENVNISFMSVGRVAPRKHAIMAIGVDDEPSKGVLHKIEQLNAVEELVFLKL
;
A
#
# COMPACT_ATOMS: atom_id res chain seq x y z
N TYR A 1 7.47 -15.23 12.28
CA TYR A 1 8.86 -15.69 12.45
C TYR A 1 9.86 -14.61 12.00
N VAL A 2 9.70 -14.06 10.77
CA VAL A 2 10.59 -13.04 10.19
C VAL A 2 10.61 -11.74 11.01
N ALA A 3 9.47 -11.28 11.51
CA ALA A 3 9.37 -10.06 12.30
C ALA A 3 10.18 -10.15 13.62
N LYS A 4 10.12 -11.30 14.31
CA LYS A 4 10.92 -11.54 15.52
C LYS A 4 12.42 -11.57 15.22
N GLN A 5 12.83 -12.14 14.07
CA GLN A 5 14.23 -12.16 13.64
C GLN A 5 14.77 -10.76 13.36
N ARG A 6 13.89 -9.82 12.98
CA ARG A 6 14.22 -8.40 12.76
C ARG A 6 14.05 -7.53 14.01
N GLY A 7 13.88 -8.14 15.19
CA GLY A 7 13.77 -7.43 16.45
C GLY A 7 12.43 -6.71 16.68
N LEU A 8 11.41 -7.01 15.90
CA LEU A 8 10.09 -6.41 16.06
C LEU A 8 9.33 -7.09 17.21
N LYS A 9 8.76 -6.27 18.09
CA LYS A 9 7.86 -6.74 19.14
C LYS A 9 6.47 -6.91 18.53
N MET A 10 5.91 -8.12 18.65
CA MET A 10 4.59 -8.46 18.12
C MET A 10 3.63 -8.79 19.25
N SER A 11 2.41 -8.26 19.15
CA SER A 11 1.26 -8.69 19.95
C SER A 11 0.10 -9.03 18.98
N GLU A 12 -0.67 -10.04 19.30
CA GLU A 12 -1.85 -10.46 18.53
C GLU A 12 -3.10 -10.32 19.43
N GLU A 13 -4.13 -9.70 18.92
CA GLU A 13 -5.45 -9.62 19.55
C GLU A 13 -6.49 -10.09 18.55
N ARG A 14 -7.29 -11.10 18.93
CA ARG A 14 -8.42 -11.57 18.12
C ARG A 14 -9.71 -11.09 18.74
N ARG A 15 -10.48 -10.33 17.98
CA ARG A 15 -11.83 -9.88 18.37
C ARG A 15 -12.86 -10.70 17.60
N VAL A 16 -13.74 -11.38 18.30
CA VAL A 16 -14.85 -12.16 17.75
C VAL A 16 -16.14 -11.53 18.24
N ALA A 17 -17.11 -11.34 17.36
CA ALA A 17 -18.44 -10.87 17.77
C ALA A 17 -19.09 -11.90 18.73
N GLU A 18 -19.79 -11.39 19.76
CA GLU A 18 -20.44 -12.26 20.76
C GLU A 18 -21.40 -13.24 20.07
N GLY A 19 -21.22 -14.54 20.37
CA GLY A 19 -22.10 -15.63 19.93
C GLY A 19 -21.59 -16.50 18.78
N SER A 20 -20.43 -16.25 18.22
CA SER A 20 -19.94 -16.99 17.06
C SER A 20 -18.54 -17.55 17.28
N ARG A 21 -18.44 -18.88 17.51
CA ARG A 21 -17.15 -19.57 17.66
C ARG A 21 -16.45 -19.90 16.34
N ASP A 22 -17.16 -19.88 15.20
CA ASP A 22 -16.69 -20.34 13.90
C ASP A 22 -16.88 -19.35 12.75
N VAL A 23 -16.88 -18.03 13.04
CA VAL A 23 -16.91 -17.03 11.97
C VAL A 23 -15.51 -16.87 11.37
N PRO A 24 -15.37 -16.98 10.04
CA PRO A 24 -14.11 -16.65 9.36
C PRO A 24 -13.65 -15.25 9.70
N LEU A 25 -12.33 -15.03 9.77
CA LEU A 25 -11.77 -13.69 9.93
C LEU A 25 -12.15 -12.84 8.71
N GLU A 26 -12.92 -11.77 8.93
CA GLU A 26 -13.34 -10.87 7.86
C GLU A 26 -12.21 -9.94 7.45
N ARG A 27 -11.33 -9.58 8.39
CA ARG A 27 -10.22 -8.65 8.17
C ARG A 27 -9.09 -8.89 9.15
N ILE A 28 -7.90 -8.48 8.72
CA ILE A 28 -6.70 -8.39 9.56
C ILE A 28 -6.28 -6.93 9.60
N GLU A 29 -6.05 -6.41 10.80
CA GLU A 29 -5.47 -5.08 11.01
C GLU A 29 -4.07 -5.24 11.59
N VAL A 30 -3.09 -4.59 10.98
CA VAL A 30 -1.70 -4.56 11.45
C VAL A 30 -1.33 -3.12 11.78
N LYS A 31 -0.87 -2.88 13.01
CA LYS A 31 -0.33 -1.59 13.46
C LYS A 31 1.18 -1.71 13.61
N ILE A 32 1.90 -0.82 12.92
CA ILE A 32 3.35 -0.75 12.98
C ILE A 32 3.72 0.59 13.60
N ALA A 33 4.36 0.55 14.77
CA ALA A 33 4.79 1.74 15.51
C ALA A 33 6.26 2.06 15.23
N ASN A 34 6.66 3.30 15.49
CA ASN A 34 8.03 3.80 15.30
C ASN A 34 8.52 3.70 13.86
N VAL A 35 7.64 4.04 12.91
CA VAL A 35 7.94 4.02 11.48
C VAL A 35 8.23 5.44 11.02
N GLU A 36 9.42 5.66 10.47
CA GLU A 36 9.77 6.87 9.73
C GLU A 36 9.33 6.71 8.27
N SER A 37 8.06 6.99 8.00
CA SER A 37 7.49 6.88 6.66
C SER A 37 6.38 7.92 6.49
N LYS A 38 6.27 8.49 5.30
CA LYS A 38 5.19 9.41 4.95
C LYS A 38 3.85 8.71 4.79
N PHE A 39 3.83 7.40 4.59
CA PHE A 39 2.62 6.59 4.72
C PHE A 39 2.08 6.61 6.16
N ALA A 40 2.94 6.78 7.18
CA ALA A 40 2.56 6.95 8.57
C ALA A 40 2.01 8.34 8.87
N SER A 41 2.63 9.39 8.34
CA SER A 41 2.39 10.78 8.74
C SER A 41 1.05 11.35 8.28
N ALA A 42 0.37 10.71 7.32
CA ALA A 42 -0.84 11.28 6.72
C ALA A 42 -2.09 11.19 7.59
N VAL A 43 -2.11 10.38 8.63
CA VAL A 43 -3.35 10.04 9.34
C VAL A 43 -3.16 9.78 10.83
N SER A 44 -1.94 9.74 11.33
CA SER A 44 -1.69 9.42 12.72
C SER A 44 -0.74 10.43 13.37
N GLU A 45 -1.27 11.24 14.26
CA GLU A 45 -0.47 12.04 15.20
C GLU A 45 0.37 11.14 16.15
N ALA A 46 0.18 9.83 16.10
CA ALA A 46 0.71 8.86 17.06
C ALA A 46 1.94 8.08 16.57
N GLY A 47 2.50 8.37 15.40
CA GLY A 47 3.74 7.73 14.92
C GLY A 47 3.61 6.23 14.59
N TYR A 48 2.43 5.78 14.20
CA TYR A 48 2.20 4.41 13.71
C TYR A 48 1.47 4.40 12.36
N VAL A 49 1.69 3.34 11.57
CA VAL A 49 0.92 3.02 10.36
C VAL A 49 -0.04 1.89 10.67
N THR A 50 -1.29 2.04 10.26
CA THR A 50 -2.29 0.96 10.30
C THR A 50 -2.49 0.44 8.88
N LEU A 51 -2.43 -0.88 8.71
CA LEU A 51 -2.73 -1.57 7.47
C LEU A 51 -3.93 -2.48 7.72
N GLU A 52 -4.88 -2.52 6.78
CA GLU A 52 -6.00 -3.46 6.82
C GLU A 52 -5.96 -4.36 5.59
N GLY A 53 -6.13 -5.64 5.79
CA GLY A 53 -6.25 -6.64 4.74
C GLY A 53 -7.51 -7.49 4.88
N ARG A 54 -8.02 -7.97 3.76
CA ARG A 54 -9.14 -8.91 3.66
C ARG A 54 -8.85 -9.96 2.59
N VAL A 55 -9.58 -11.05 2.66
CA VAL A 55 -9.62 -12.02 1.57
C VAL A 55 -10.87 -11.74 0.71
N LYS A 56 -10.69 -11.57 -0.59
CA LYS A 56 -11.74 -11.42 -1.59
C LYS A 56 -11.58 -12.54 -2.62
N ASP A 57 -12.59 -13.36 -2.79
CA ASP A 57 -12.58 -14.48 -3.75
C ASP A 57 -11.35 -15.41 -3.62
N GLY A 58 -10.88 -15.62 -2.39
CA GLY A 58 -9.70 -16.44 -2.10
C GLY A 58 -8.36 -15.71 -2.24
N ILE A 59 -8.35 -14.47 -2.70
CA ILE A 59 -7.15 -13.66 -2.91
C ILE A 59 -6.99 -12.65 -1.76
N PRO A 60 -5.81 -12.55 -1.14
CA PRO A 60 -5.56 -11.53 -0.14
C PRO A 60 -5.48 -10.14 -0.78
N HIS A 61 -6.19 -9.19 -0.20
CA HIS A 61 -6.20 -7.79 -0.61
C HIS A 61 -5.78 -6.87 0.53
N LEU A 62 -4.98 -5.87 0.24
CA LEU A 62 -4.79 -4.71 1.09
C LEU A 62 -5.95 -3.75 0.84
N THR A 63 -6.70 -3.41 1.88
CA THR A 63 -7.91 -2.59 1.77
C THR A 63 -7.76 -1.22 2.41
N LYS A 64 -6.75 -1.04 3.26
CA LYS A 64 -6.44 0.25 3.87
C LYS A 64 -4.95 0.40 4.17
N VAL A 65 -4.43 1.61 3.93
CA VAL A 65 -3.09 2.04 4.32
C VAL A 65 -3.22 3.36 5.05
N GLY A 66 -2.99 3.36 6.38
CA GLY A 66 -3.28 4.52 7.21
C GLY A 66 -4.76 4.93 7.09
N GLY A 67 -5.04 6.17 6.69
CA GLY A 67 -6.39 6.67 6.43
C GLY A 67 -6.86 6.55 4.99
N PHE A 68 -6.09 5.88 4.13
CA PHE A 68 -6.44 5.74 2.73
C PHE A 68 -7.12 4.40 2.49
N ASP A 69 -8.32 4.44 1.92
CA ASP A 69 -8.97 3.26 1.37
C ASP A 69 -8.31 2.92 0.02
N VAL A 70 -7.89 1.69 -0.11
CA VAL A 70 -7.25 1.14 -1.32
C VAL A 70 -7.88 -0.20 -1.66
N ASP A 71 -7.65 -0.70 -2.85
CA ASP A 71 -7.99 -2.07 -3.24
C ASP A 71 -6.82 -2.63 -4.04
N VAL A 72 -5.99 -3.41 -3.36
CA VAL A 72 -4.73 -3.90 -3.90
C VAL A 72 -4.68 -5.40 -3.71
N SER A 73 -4.73 -6.16 -4.81
CA SER A 73 -4.42 -7.59 -4.76
C SER A 73 -2.98 -7.79 -4.28
N LEU A 74 -2.79 -8.65 -3.29
CA LEU A 74 -1.48 -9.00 -2.77
C LEU A 74 -0.91 -10.22 -3.52
N GLU A 75 -0.86 -10.10 -4.86
CA GLU A 75 -0.26 -11.08 -5.77
C GLU A 75 0.73 -10.39 -6.69
N GLY A 76 1.83 -11.08 -7.00
CA GLY A 76 2.85 -10.59 -7.92
C GLY A 76 3.69 -9.44 -7.36
N SER A 77 3.82 -8.37 -8.10
CA SER A 77 4.62 -7.20 -7.73
C SER A 77 3.78 -5.93 -7.69
N VAL A 78 3.95 -5.12 -6.66
CA VAL A 78 3.16 -3.91 -6.42
C VAL A 78 4.05 -2.72 -6.09
N ILE A 79 3.81 -1.60 -6.77
CA ILE A 79 4.36 -0.30 -6.42
C ILE A 79 3.30 0.46 -5.61
N LEU A 80 3.64 0.89 -4.41
CA LEU A 80 2.84 1.84 -3.62
C LEU A 80 3.51 3.20 -3.69
N CYS A 81 2.76 4.20 -4.13
CA CYS A 81 3.23 5.56 -4.29
C CYS A 81 2.36 6.51 -3.47
N ARG A 82 2.95 7.12 -2.46
CA ARG A 82 2.33 8.22 -1.73
C ARG A 82 2.60 9.52 -2.47
N GLN A 83 1.55 10.27 -2.77
CA GLN A 83 1.65 11.46 -3.61
C GLN A 83 0.65 12.56 -3.23
N VAL A 84 0.90 13.76 -3.73
CA VAL A 84 -0.10 14.81 -3.79
C VAL A 84 -1.04 14.52 -4.97
N ASP A 85 -2.35 14.49 -4.70
CA ASP A 85 -3.38 14.22 -5.72
C ASP A 85 -3.50 15.40 -6.70
N GLN A 86 -3.05 15.19 -7.92
CA GLN A 86 -3.11 16.19 -8.99
C GLN A 86 -3.35 15.56 -10.36
N PRO A 87 -3.96 16.30 -11.31
CA PRO A 87 -4.16 15.82 -12.66
C PRO A 87 -2.86 15.40 -13.34
N GLY A 88 -2.93 14.34 -14.14
CA GLY A 88 -1.81 13.85 -14.95
C GLY A 88 -0.91 12.82 -14.26
N MET A 89 -0.99 12.62 -12.95
CA MET A 89 -0.10 11.68 -12.24
C MET A 89 -0.20 10.25 -12.76
N ILE A 90 -1.43 9.74 -12.95
CA ILE A 90 -1.65 8.40 -13.51
C ILE A 90 -0.99 8.27 -14.88
N GLY A 91 -1.21 9.27 -15.76
CA GLY A 91 -0.62 9.28 -17.09
C GLY A 91 0.91 9.34 -17.07
N THR A 92 1.49 10.20 -16.21
CA THR A 92 2.93 10.33 -16.09
C THR A 92 3.58 9.03 -15.61
N VAL A 93 3.05 8.43 -14.56
CA VAL A 93 3.59 7.16 -14.04
C VAL A 93 3.37 6.02 -15.03
N GLY A 94 2.19 5.95 -15.67
CA GLY A 94 1.92 4.97 -16.71
C GLY A 94 2.87 5.08 -17.90
N ASN A 95 3.18 6.30 -18.35
CA ASN A 95 4.16 6.53 -19.42
C ASN A 95 5.57 6.08 -19.02
N ILE A 96 6.04 6.43 -17.81
CA ILE A 96 7.36 6.01 -17.32
C ILE A 96 7.48 4.48 -17.32
N LEU A 97 6.46 3.76 -16.86
CA LEU A 97 6.44 2.30 -16.85
C LEU A 97 6.39 1.75 -18.28
N GLY A 98 5.56 2.31 -19.14
CA GLY A 98 5.41 1.89 -20.53
C GLY A 98 6.67 2.09 -21.38
N GLU A 99 7.38 3.22 -21.21
CA GLU A 99 8.66 3.50 -21.88
C GLU A 99 9.74 2.45 -21.54
N GLU A 100 9.69 1.90 -20.35
CA GLU A 100 10.60 0.83 -19.89
C GLU A 100 10.02 -0.58 -20.10
N ASN A 101 8.95 -0.67 -20.89
CA ASN A 101 8.29 -1.93 -21.26
C ASN A 101 7.76 -2.74 -20.05
N VAL A 102 7.40 -2.05 -18.96
CA VAL A 102 6.76 -2.65 -17.79
C VAL A 102 5.25 -2.59 -17.94
N ASN A 103 4.62 -3.77 -18.00
CA ASN A 103 3.17 -3.87 -18.12
C ASN A 103 2.48 -3.68 -16.76
N ILE A 104 1.36 -2.94 -16.77
CA ILE A 104 0.55 -2.66 -15.59
C ILE A 104 -0.62 -3.65 -15.58
N SER A 105 -0.73 -4.45 -14.52
CA SER A 105 -1.82 -5.42 -14.34
C SER A 105 -3.05 -4.78 -13.71
N PHE A 106 -2.86 -3.84 -12.80
CA PHE A 106 -3.92 -3.02 -12.21
C PHE A 106 -3.38 -1.67 -11.73
N MET A 107 -4.30 -0.72 -11.54
CA MET A 107 -3.99 0.55 -10.89
C MET A 107 -5.18 0.99 -10.01
N SER A 108 -4.88 1.39 -8.79
CA SER A 108 -5.88 1.89 -7.83
C SER A 108 -5.37 3.17 -7.20
N VAL A 109 -6.25 4.15 -7.00
CA VAL A 109 -5.93 5.41 -6.32
C VAL A 109 -6.90 5.63 -5.17
N GLY A 110 -6.37 5.54 -3.96
CA GLY A 110 -7.07 5.92 -2.73
C GLY A 110 -6.71 7.34 -2.34
N ARG A 111 -7.70 8.19 -2.07
CA ARG A 111 -7.47 9.58 -1.67
C ARG A 111 -8.34 9.96 -0.46
N VAL A 112 -7.80 10.83 0.39
CA VAL A 112 -8.56 11.37 1.53
C VAL A 112 -9.55 12.44 1.06
N ALA A 113 -9.09 13.30 0.17
CA ALA A 113 -9.90 14.36 -0.45
C ALA A 113 -9.27 14.81 -1.76
N PRO A 114 -10.05 15.42 -2.68
CA PRO A 114 -9.52 15.98 -3.92
C PRO A 114 -8.37 16.96 -3.67
N ARG A 115 -7.30 16.86 -4.45
CA ARG A 115 -6.10 17.73 -4.38
C ARG A 115 -5.39 17.73 -3.02
N LYS A 116 -5.57 16.70 -2.24
CA LYS A 116 -4.84 16.44 -0.99
C LYS A 116 -3.83 15.31 -1.22
N HIS A 117 -3.64 14.46 -0.24
CA HIS A 117 -2.78 13.29 -0.38
C HIS A 117 -3.55 12.11 -0.95
N ALA A 118 -2.86 11.29 -1.71
CA ALA A 118 -3.36 10.04 -2.27
C ALA A 118 -2.31 8.94 -2.17
N ILE A 119 -2.77 7.70 -2.18
CA ILE A 119 -1.95 6.53 -2.42
C ILE A 119 -2.35 5.95 -3.77
N MET A 120 -1.38 5.82 -4.67
CA MET A 120 -1.53 5.08 -5.92
C MET A 120 -0.85 3.72 -5.75
N ALA A 121 -1.61 2.67 -5.97
CA ALA A 121 -1.12 1.29 -5.98
C ALA A 121 -1.13 0.78 -7.42
N ILE A 122 -0.03 0.20 -7.85
CA ILE A 122 0.17 -0.23 -9.22
C ILE A 122 0.69 -1.66 -9.19
N GLY A 123 -0.10 -2.60 -9.70
CA GLY A 123 0.36 -3.96 -9.99
C GLY A 123 1.15 -3.99 -11.28
N VAL A 124 2.27 -4.67 -11.28
CA VAL A 124 3.14 -4.81 -12.45
C VAL A 124 3.48 -6.29 -12.68
N ASP A 125 3.54 -6.70 -13.95
CA ASP A 125 3.83 -8.09 -14.30
C ASP A 125 5.32 -8.43 -14.08
N ASP A 126 6.19 -7.46 -14.34
CA ASP A 126 7.63 -7.61 -14.18
C ASP A 126 8.18 -6.66 -13.12
N GLU A 127 9.29 -7.02 -12.50
CA GLU A 127 9.99 -6.17 -11.55
C GLU A 127 10.62 -4.96 -12.26
N PRO A 128 10.18 -3.72 -11.97
CA PRO A 128 10.76 -2.54 -12.57
C PRO A 128 12.24 -2.38 -12.19
N SER A 129 13.05 -1.86 -13.11
CA SER A 129 14.42 -1.53 -12.78
C SER A 129 14.49 -0.46 -11.70
N LYS A 130 15.59 -0.42 -10.95
CA LYS A 130 15.84 0.65 -9.96
C LYS A 130 15.78 2.04 -10.59
N GLY A 131 16.19 2.17 -11.86
CA GLY A 131 16.11 3.42 -12.60
C GLY A 131 14.68 3.88 -12.83
N VAL A 132 13.76 2.96 -13.15
CA VAL A 132 12.33 3.26 -13.30
C VAL A 132 11.71 3.71 -11.99
N LEU A 133 11.94 2.96 -10.91
CA LEU A 133 11.44 3.33 -9.59
C LEU A 133 11.97 4.71 -9.17
N HIS A 134 13.24 4.97 -9.41
CA HIS A 134 13.84 6.27 -9.12
C HIS A 134 13.25 7.41 -9.97
N LYS A 135 12.98 7.19 -11.27
CA LYS A 135 12.29 8.18 -12.12
C LYS A 135 10.91 8.56 -11.55
N ILE A 136 10.15 7.58 -11.07
CA ILE A 136 8.84 7.84 -10.44
C ILE A 136 9.01 8.59 -9.13
N GLU A 137 9.97 8.18 -8.29
CA GLU A 137 10.25 8.82 -6.99
C GLU A 137 10.68 10.29 -7.13
N GLN A 138 11.34 10.65 -8.25
CA GLN A 138 11.76 12.03 -8.54
C GLN A 138 10.63 12.95 -9.04
N LEU A 139 9.43 12.44 -9.27
CA LEU A 139 8.29 13.29 -9.62
C LEU A 139 7.94 14.22 -8.44
N ASN A 140 7.80 15.50 -8.70
CA ASN A 140 7.56 16.52 -7.65
C ASN A 140 6.34 16.23 -6.77
N ALA A 141 5.34 15.52 -7.29
CA ALA A 141 4.15 15.17 -6.54
C ALA A 141 4.34 13.90 -5.69
N VAL A 142 5.36 13.10 -5.94
CA VAL A 142 5.64 11.88 -5.20
C VAL A 142 6.36 12.20 -3.90
N GLU A 143 5.84 11.70 -2.80
CA GLU A 143 6.40 11.93 -1.47
C GLU A 143 7.18 10.72 -0.96
N GLU A 144 6.73 9.52 -1.30
CA GLU A 144 7.37 8.25 -0.96
C GLU A 144 6.91 7.15 -1.92
N LEU A 145 7.82 6.26 -2.26
CA LEU A 145 7.57 5.10 -3.10
C LEU A 145 8.10 3.84 -2.42
N VAL A 146 7.29 2.78 -2.44
CA VAL A 146 7.67 1.44 -1.95
C VAL A 146 7.35 0.42 -3.02
N PHE A 147 8.31 -0.43 -3.34
CA PHE A 147 8.13 -1.60 -4.20
C PHE A 147 8.03 -2.86 -3.34
N LEU A 148 6.99 -3.64 -3.57
CA LEU A 148 6.70 -4.90 -2.90
C LEU A 148 6.74 -6.03 -3.91
N LYS A 149 7.53 -7.04 -3.64
CA LYS A 149 7.51 -8.34 -4.33
C LYS A 149 6.83 -9.34 -3.39
N LEU A 150 5.68 -9.84 -3.79
CA LEU A 150 4.78 -10.66 -2.97
C LEU A 150 4.92 -12.13 -3.33
#